data_1813c95e24cb688f66d6826e6656d4bf
#
_entry.id   1813c95e24cb688f66d6826e6656d4bf
#
_cell.length_a   1.000
_cell.length_b   1.000
_cell.length_c   1.000
_cell.angle_alpha   90.00
_cell.angle_beta   90.00
_cell.angle_gamma   90.00
#
_symmetry.space_group_name_H-M   'P 1'
#
loop_
_entity.id
_entity.type
_entity.pdbx_description
1 polymer ?
#
loop_
_entity_poly.entity_id
_entity_poly.type
_entity_poly.pdbx_seq_one_letter_code
_entity_poly.pdbx_strand_id
1 'polypeptide(L)'
;FDEIFMLELPSLEERFSILDLHVRRRRPELSLPLETVVARTNGYSGAELEQVVIEAMHFAFAERRELEETDLILAASQLIPLSRTAKEQMSSLKEWASTGRARPASIVLRN
;
A
#
# COMPACT_ATOMS: atom_id res chain seq x y z
N PHE A 1 7.84 18.76 -4.72
CA PHE A 1 8.58 17.94 -4.12
C PHE A 1 8.24 17.64 -2.75
N ASP A 2 8.02 18.59 -1.92
CA ASP A 2 7.62 18.39 -0.57
C ASP A 2 6.33 17.64 -0.50
N GLU A 3 5.50 17.77 -1.50
CA GLU A 3 4.22 17.09 -1.49
C GLU A 3 4.34 15.60 -1.44
N ILE A 4 5.42 15.07 -1.95
CA ILE A 4 5.62 13.65 -1.92
C ILE A 4 5.78 13.14 -0.52
N PHE A 5 6.44 13.93 0.32
CA PHE A 5 6.70 13.51 1.69
C PHE A 5 5.65 14.01 2.67
N MET A 6 4.79 14.89 2.20
CA MET A 6 3.72 15.42 3.03
C MET A 6 2.38 14.80 2.66
N LEU A 7 2.43 13.62 2.05
CA LEU A 7 1.23 12.95 1.66
C LEU A 7 0.37 12.68 2.87
N GLU A 8 -0.88 13.04 2.77
CA GLU A 8 -1.83 12.71 3.81
C GLU A 8 -2.34 11.32 3.58
N LEU A 9 -2.02 10.44 4.49
CA LEU A 9 -2.43 9.05 4.36
C LEU A 9 -3.63 8.79 5.25
N PRO A 10 -4.51 7.90 4.83
CA PRO A 10 -5.70 7.62 5.62
C PRO A 10 -5.36 6.98 6.96
N SER A 11 -6.12 7.34 7.95
CA SER A 11 -6.01 6.77 9.28
C SER A 11 -6.54 5.34 9.26
N LEU A 12 -6.39 4.64 10.37
CA LEU A 12 -6.89 3.28 10.48
C LEU A 12 -8.38 3.22 10.18
N GLU A 13 -9.14 4.14 10.74
CA GLU A 13 -10.58 4.16 10.52
C GLU A 13 -10.92 4.49 9.07
N GLU A 14 -10.15 5.39 8.49
CA GLU A 14 -10.37 5.75 7.10
C GLU A 14 -10.02 4.59 6.18
N ARG A 15 -8.97 3.86 6.50
CA ARG A 15 -8.61 2.69 5.70
C ARG A 15 -9.72 1.65 5.73
N PHE A 16 -10.31 1.46 6.90
CA PHE A 16 -11.42 0.53 7.01
C PHE A 16 -12.56 0.96 6.09
N SER A 17 -12.92 2.24 6.15
CA SER A 17 -14.01 2.75 5.33
C SER A 17 -13.72 2.62 3.84
N ILE A 18 -12.50 2.89 3.45
CA ILE A 18 -12.11 2.84 2.05
C ILE A 18 -12.15 1.40 1.54
N LEU A 19 -11.59 0.47 2.31
CA LEU A 19 -11.61 -0.93 1.93
C LEU A 19 -13.04 -1.46 1.86
N ASP A 20 -13.83 -1.12 2.85
CA ASP A 20 -15.22 -1.55 2.90
C ASP A 20 -15.98 -1.02 1.69
N LEU A 21 -15.77 0.24 1.35
CA LEU A 21 -16.42 0.85 0.21
C LEU A 21 -16.09 0.12 -1.08
N HIS A 22 -14.82 -0.16 -1.30
CA HIS A 22 -14.41 -0.79 -2.55
C HIS A 22 -14.87 -2.24 -2.64
N VAL A 23 -14.90 -2.95 -1.51
CA VAL A 23 -15.42 -4.31 -1.52
C VAL A 23 -16.92 -4.28 -1.82
N ARG A 24 -17.67 -3.38 -1.16
CA ARG A 24 -19.11 -3.30 -1.36
C ARG A 24 -19.48 -2.89 -2.77
N ARG A 25 -18.68 -2.06 -3.39
CA ARG A 25 -18.93 -1.66 -4.76
C ARG A 25 -18.89 -2.83 -5.72
N ARG A 26 -18.02 -3.78 -5.43
CA ARG A 26 -17.83 -4.93 -6.31
C ARG A 26 -18.64 -6.13 -5.88
N ARG A 27 -18.83 -6.28 -4.56
CA ARG A 27 -19.60 -7.40 -4.02
C ARG A 27 -20.52 -6.87 -2.93
N PRO A 28 -21.66 -6.27 -3.31
CA PRO A 28 -22.52 -5.55 -2.35
C PRO A 28 -23.04 -6.41 -1.21
N GLU A 29 -23.19 -7.69 -1.43
CA GLU A 29 -23.76 -8.55 -0.40
C GLU A 29 -22.72 -9.29 0.41
N LEU A 30 -21.46 -9.05 0.11
CA LEU A 30 -20.39 -9.76 0.79
C LEU A 30 -19.98 -9.00 2.04
N SER A 31 -19.83 -9.73 3.14
CA SER A 31 -19.37 -9.14 4.38
C SER A 31 -18.12 -9.88 4.82
N LEU A 32 -17.02 -9.16 4.88
CA LEU A 32 -15.73 -9.74 5.26
C LEU A 32 -15.18 -9.03 6.47
N PRO A 33 -14.44 -9.74 7.34
CA PRO A 33 -13.70 -9.06 8.40
C PRO A 33 -12.52 -8.34 7.75
N LEU A 34 -12.38 -7.07 8.05
CA LEU A 34 -11.33 -6.25 7.46
C LEU A 34 -10.26 -5.82 8.44
N GLU A 35 -10.39 -6.21 9.70
CA GLU A 35 -9.50 -5.73 10.75
C GLU A 35 -8.04 -6.05 10.45
N THR A 36 -7.76 -7.26 10.05
CA THR A 36 -6.38 -7.65 9.77
C THR A 36 -5.85 -6.92 8.55
N VAL A 37 -6.69 -6.77 7.52
CA VAL A 37 -6.28 -6.06 6.31
C VAL A 37 -5.97 -4.61 6.64
N VAL A 38 -6.81 -4.00 7.45
CA VAL A 38 -6.61 -2.62 7.85
C VAL A 38 -5.29 -2.47 8.60
N ALA A 39 -5.01 -3.41 9.50
CA ALA A 39 -3.78 -3.36 10.28
C ALA A 39 -2.55 -3.53 9.39
N ARG A 40 -2.68 -4.22 8.29
CA ARG A 40 -1.55 -4.49 7.42
C ARG A 40 -1.37 -3.49 6.29
N THR A 41 -2.22 -2.48 6.23
CA THR A 41 -2.15 -1.48 5.17
C THR A 41 -1.77 -0.11 5.68
N ASN A 42 -1.06 -0.05 6.80
CA ASN A 42 -0.59 1.21 7.31
C ASN A 42 0.36 1.84 6.29
N GLY A 43 0.11 3.10 5.96
CA GLY A 43 0.93 3.79 4.98
C GLY A 43 0.43 3.67 3.54
N TYR A 44 -0.68 2.98 3.33
CA TYR A 44 -1.25 2.86 2.00
C TYR A 44 -2.18 4.04 1.72
N SER A 45 -2.11 4.55 0.51
CA SER A 45 -3.01 5.63 0.08
C SER A 45 -4.35 5.04 -0.31
N GLY A 46 -5.33 5.91 -0.54
CA GLY A 46 -6.64 5.45 -0.99
C GLY A 46 -6.57 4.67 -2.29
N ALA A 47 -5.76 5.16 -3.23
CA ALA A 47 -5.61 4.49 -4.52
C ALA A 47 -4.97 3.12 -4.34
N GLU A 48 -4.02 3.03 -3.44
CA GLU A 48 -3.34 1.75 -3.18
C GLU A 48 -4.27 0.76 -2.50
N LEU A 49 -5.14 1.25 -1.63
CA LEU A 49 -6.13 0.38 -1.01
C LEU A 49 -7.12 -0.16 -2.04
N GLU A 50 -7.50 0.69 -3.00
CA GLU A 50 -8.35 0.22 -4.08
C GLU A 50 -7.64 -0.86 -4.88
N GLN A 51 -6.35 -0.68 -5.14
CA GLN A 51 -5.59 -1.66 -5.89
C GLN A 51 -5.52 -3.00 -5.14
N VAL A 52 -5.42 -2.94 -3.81
CA VAL A 52 -5.44 -4.15 -3.00
C VAL A 52 -6.74 -4.93 -3.24
N VAL A 53 -7.86 -4.23 -3.27
CA VAL A 53 -9.14 -4.87 -3.48
C VAL A 53 -9.21 -5.47 -4.89
N ILE A 54 -8.74 -4.72 -5.89
CA ILE A 54 -8.75 -5.20 -7.27
C ILE A 54 -7.92 -6.47 -7.41
N GLU A 55 -6.72 -6.47 -6.85
CA GLU A 55 -5.85 -7.63 -6.94
C GLU A 55 -6.45 -8.83 -6.20
N ALA A 56 -7.05 -8.57 -5.04
CA ALA A 56 -7.68 -9.63 -4.29
C ALA A 56 -8.82 -10.27 -5.08
N MET A 57 -9.57 -9.44 -5.80
CA MET A 57 -10.65 -9.95 -6.65
C MET A 57 -10.09 -10.84 -7.75
N HIS A 58 -8.94 -10.49 -8.31
CA HIS A 58 -8.30 -11.30 -9.33
C HIS A 58 -7.92 -12.67 -8.78
N PHE A 59 -7.39 -12.71 -7.55
CA PHE A 59 -7.01 -13.98 -6.93
C PHE A 59 -8.24 -14.87 -6.77
N ALA A 60 -9.32 -14.31 -6.25
CA ALA A 60 -10.53 -15.07 -6.04
C ALA A 60 -11.12 -15.55 -7.36
N PHE A 61 -11.13 -14.66 -8.35
CA PHE A 61 -11.69 -15.00 -9.64
C PHE A 61 -10.89 -16.12 -10.31
N ALA A 62 -9.58 -16.08 -10.18
CA ALA A 62 -8.73 -17.11 -10.78
C ALA A 62 -9.04 -18.49 -10.21
N GLU A 63 -9.45 -18.54 -8.95
CA GLU A 63 -9.79 -19.79 -8.31
C GLU A 63 -11.29 -20.07 -8.35
N ARG A 64 -12.03 -19.23 -9.04
CA ARG A 64 -13.47 -19.42 -9.22
C ARG A 64 -14.21 -19.55 -7.92
N ARG A 65 -13.87 -18.69 -6.97
CA ARG A 65 -14.55 -18.66 -5.69
C ARG A 65 -14.80 -17.22 -5.27
N GLU A 66 -15.54 -17.07 -4.19
CA GLU A 66 -15.85 -15.75 -3.68
C GLU A 66 -14.62 -15.13 -3.02
N LEU A 67 -14.61 -13.81 -2.99
CA LEU A 67 -13.53 -13.06 -2.35
C LEU A 67 -13.45 -13.40 -0.87
N GLU A 68 -12.24 -13.61 -0.37
CA GLU A 68 -12.00 -13.92 1.03
C GLU A 68 -11.00 -12.95 1.63
N GLU A 69 -10.99 -12.90 2.95
CA GLU A 69 -10.06 -12.04 3.67
C GLU A 69 -8.61 -12.34 3.29
N THR A 70 -8.29 -13.61 3.13
CA THR A 70 -6.93 -14.00 2.79
C THR A 70 -6.48 -13.43 1.44
N ASP A 71 -7.40 -13.25 0.52
CA ASP A 71 -7.06 -12.65 -0.76
C ASP A 71 -6.64 -11.20 -0.56
N LEU A 72 -7.33 -10.49 0.31
CA LEU A 72 -6.98 -9.11 0.60
C LEU A 72 -5.64 -9.02 1.31
N ILE A 73 -5.39 -9.92 2.24
CA ILE A 73 -4.13 -9.94 2.96
C ILE A 73 -2.97 -10.23 2.01
N LEU A 74 -3.15 -11.20 1.13
CA LEU A 74 -2.13 -11.53 0.17
C LEU A 74 -1.85 -10.36 -0.78
N ALA A 75 -2.91 -9.74 -1.28
CA ALA A 75 -2.75 -8.60 -2.16
C ALA A 75 -2.02 -7.47 -1.47
N ALA A 76 -2.38 -7.21 -0.21
CA ALA A 76 -1.72 -6.15 0.55
C ALA A 76 -0.24 -6.45 0.74
N SER A 77 0.10 -7.70 0.95
CA SER A 77 1.49 -8.07 1.19
C SER A 77 2.34 -7.95 -0.07
N GLN A 78 1.73 -8.01 -1.24
CA GLN A 78 2.47 -7.94 -2.49
C GLN A 78 2.62 -6.53 -3.02
N LEU A 79 1.83 -5.60 -2.49
CA LEU A 79 1.88 -4.23 -2.94
C LEU A 79 2.79 -3.42 -2.03
N ILE A 80 3.75 -2.73 -2.61
CA ILE A 80 4.65 -1.86 -1.85
C ILE A 80 4.15 -0.44 -1.99
N PRO A 81 3.66 0.19 -0.90
CA PRO A 81 3.09 1.52 -1.02
C PRO A 81 4.15 2.57 -1.34
N LEU A 82 3.74 3.58 -2.06
CA LEU A 82 4.62 4.66 -2.44
C LEU A 82 5.22 5.36 -1.22
N SER A 83 4.44 5.52 -0.18
CA SER A 83 4.93 6.18 1.03
C SER A 83 6.13 5.45 1.63
N ARG A 84 6.09 4.13 1.61
CA ARG A 84 7.20 3.34 2.15
C ARG A 84 8.41 3.45 1.26
N THR A 85 8.21 3.39 -0.04
CA THR A 85 9.31 3.50 -0.99
C THR A 85 9.99 4.86 -0.87
N ALA A 86 9.21 5.91 -0.80
CA ALA A 86 9.77 7.26 -0.68
C ALA A 86 10.55 7.40 0.62
N LYS A 87 10.03 6.83 1.70
CA LYS A 87 10.67 6.91 2.98
C LYS A 87 11.99 6.16 2.99
N GLU A 88 12.03 5.02 2.35
CA GLU A 88 13.25 4.23 2.27
C GLU A 88 14.30 4.94 1.45
N GLN A 89 13.90 5.58 0.38
CA GLN A 89 14.84 6.34 -0.44
C GLN A 89 15.42 7.51 0.34
N MET A 90 14.59 8.19 1.09
CA MET A 90 15.07 9.29 1.92
C MET A 90 16.06 8.82 2.96
N SER A 91 15.76 7.71 3.60
CA SER A 91 16.64 7.14 4.59
C SER A 91 17.99 6.79 3.98
N SER A 92 17.97 6.19 2.84
CA SER A 92 19.21 5.82 2.15
C SER A 92 20.05 7.03 1.81
N LEU A 93 19.42 8.07 1.32
CA LEU A 93 20.15 9.28 0.97
C LEU A 93 20.76 9.94 2.20
N LYS A 94 20.03 9.98 3.29
CA LYS A 94 20.54 10.56 4.51
C LYS A 94 21.72 9.78 5.04
N GLU A 95 21.61 8.49 5.05
CA GLU A 95 22.64 7.62 5.54
C GLU A 95 23.89 7.79 4.70
N TRP A 96 23.71 7.81 3.39
CA TRP A 96 24.83 7.97 2.48
C TRP A 96 25.54 9.29 2.69
N ALA A 97 24.80 10.36 2.86
CA ALA A 97 25.39 11.66 3.08
C ALA A 97 26.12 11.73 4.42
N SER A 98 25.57 11.12 5.44
CA SER A 98 26.17 11.22 6.78
C SER A 98 27.44 10.40 6.90
N THR A 99 27.66 9.43 6.04
CA THR A 99 28.87 8.63 6.09
C THR A 99 30.02 9.30 5.35
N GLY A 100 29.77 10.41 4.72
CA GLY A 100 30.81 11.11 3.99
C GLY A 100 31.22 10.48 2.69
N ARG A 101 30.47 9.52 2.22
CA ARG A 101 30.82 8.90 0.98
C ARG A 101 30.20 9.57 -0.16
N ALA A 102 29.90 10.81 -0.06
CA ALA A 102 29.28 11.56 -1.10
C ALA A 102 30.16 11.50 -2.31
N ARG A 103 29.92 10.62 -3.19
CA ARG A 103 30.65 10.50 -4.32
C ARG A 103 29.90 10.88 -5.41
N PRO A 104 30.26 10.76 -6.49
CA PRO A 104 29.59 11.29 -7.61
C PRO A 104 28.15 11.01 -7.49
N ALA A 105 27.42 12.01 -7.79
CA ALA A 105 25.99 11.91 -7.74
C ALA A 105 25.48 10.81 -8.63
N SER A 106 26.32 10.30 -9.46
CA SER A 106 25.90 9.22 -10.33
C SER A 106 25.35 8.04 -9.57
N ILE A 107 25.80 7.85 -8.34
CA ILE A 107 25.32 6.75 -7.55
C ILE A 107 23.89 6.95 -7.19
N VAL A 108 23.52 8.18 -6.91
CA VAL A 108 22.16 8.51 -6.55
C VAL A 108 21.27 8.54 -7.77
N LEU A 109 21.80 9.05 -8.84
CA LEU A 109 21.02 9.19 -10.05
C LEU A 109 20.63 7.88 -10.68
N ARG A 110 21.33 6.83 -10.34
CA ARG A 110 21.00 5.58 -10.88
C ARG A 110 19.75 5.03 -10.34
N ASN A 111 19.23 5.61 -9.36
CA ASN A 111 17.98 5.18 -8.81
C ASN A 111 16.86 5.98 -9.42
#